data_c0cc529202e3c98ded838fa8d7f45904
#
_entry.id   c0cc529202e3c98ded838fa8d7f45904
#
_cell.length_a   1.000
_cell.length_b   1.000
_cell.length_c   1.000
_cell.angle_alpha   90.00
_cell.angle_beta   90.00
_cell.angle_gamma   90.00
#
_symmetry.space_group_name_H-M   'P 1'
#
loop_
_entity.id
_entity.type
_entity.pdbx_description
1 polymer ?
#
loop_
_entity_poly.entity_id
_entity_poly.type
_entity_poly.pdbx_seq_one_letter_code
_entity_poly.pdbx_strand_id
1 'polypeptide(L)'
;MSSLTCPYSRRCGGCQLLAMSYEEELAHKQELARRHLSRFGKLLPILGAANPCYYRNKVEAAFGLDRSRKVIAGTYEPRSHRIVDINSCLNEDKNATAIIVTIKKLLPSFRLAPYDEDARTGFLRHVLVRRGIHTGEVMVVLVTASPVFPSRQNFLKALLAAHPEITTIVQNVNNRRTSVLLGDREQTLYGPGFIRDTLCGMSFRISPRSFYQINPTQTEVLYRRAIKAAGLTGKERVLDAYCGIGTIGMIAAADAREVIGVEQNPAAVRDAIRNAKENGVENIRFVAADATEWMQAAAAEKLSIDILLMDPPRSGSTPEFLSAAVKMAPRRIVYISCCPETQARDLALLQRAATVSPSSSRWICFLTPSTSKISPCWSGEAHGKPLSLSQRETASMTGPSPAGIYPNEPIRQIVRIKNVITRPCVLAGGAPAVAV
;
A
#
# COMPACT_ATOMS: atom_id res chain seq x y z
N MET A 1 4.63 -27.20 15.99
CA MET A 1 4.52 -26.93 14.53
C MET A 1 5.89 -26.54 14.01
N SER A 2 6.41 -27.18 12.97
CA SER A 2 7.74 -26.89 12.42
C SER A 2 7.79 -25.46 11.88
N SER A 3 8.75 -24.68 12.36
CA SER A 3 9.03 -23.35 11.83
C SER A 3 9.45 -23.47 10.36
N LEU A 4 8.79 -22.74 9.47
CA LEU A 4 9.23 -22.65 8.09
C LEU A 4 10.60 -21.96 8.03
N THR A 5 11.54 -22.66 7.47
CA THR A 5 12.87 -22.11 7.22
C THR A 5 12.93 -21.52 5.83
N CYS A 6 13.04 -20.19 5.74
CA CYS A 6 13.38 -19.52 4.51
C CYS A 6 14.91 -19.57 4.33
N PRO A 7 15.43 -20.13 3.23
CA PRO A 7 16.88 -20.23 3.03
C PRO A 7 17.57 -18.85 2.91
N TYR A 8 16.81 -17.81 2.67
CA TYR A 8 17.32 -16.45 2.51
C TYR A 8 17.21 -15.58 3.76
N SER A 9 16.63 -16.09 4.86
CA SER A 9 16.25 -15.30 6.05
C SER A 9 17.40 -14.51 6.68
N ARG A 10 18.62 -15.04 6.62
CA ARG A 10 19.84 -14.39 7.17
C ARG A 10 20.34 -13.21 6.33
N ARG A 11 19.98 -13.16 5.06
CA ARG A 11 20.50 -12.16 4.10
C ARG A 11 19.40 -11.25 3.55
N CYS A 12 18.22 -11.82 3.31
CA CYS A 12 17.06 -11.08 2.80
C CYS A 12 16.37 -10.32 3.93
N GLY A 13 16.30 -9.01 3.85
CA GLY A 13 15.59 -8.15 4.83
C GLY A 13 14.06 -8.11 4.63
N GLY A 14 13.48 -9.05 3.87
CA GLY A 14 12.06 -9.02 3.49
C GLY A 14 11.08 -9.40 4.61
N CYS A 15 11.50 -10.20 5.60
CA CYS A 15 10.64 -10.76 6.65
C CYS A 15 11.28 -10.60 8.03
N GLN A 16 10.80 -9.67 8.86
CA GLN A 16 11.35 -9.42 10.19
C GLN A 16 10.81 -10.38 11.26
N LEU A 17 9.61 -10.93 11.08
CA LEU A 17 8.93 -11.77 12.07
C LEU A 17 8.93 -13.27 11.70
N LEU A 18 9.82 -13.68 10.80
CA LEU A 18 9.85 -15.06 10.27
C LEU A 18 10.17 -16.13 11.34
N ALA A 19 10.84 -15.73 12.42
CA ALA A 19 11.16 -16.63 13.53
C ALA A 19 9.95 -16.98 14.42
N MET A 20 8.86 -16.23 14.32
CA MET A 20 7.63 -16.42 15.09
C MET A 20 6.68 -17.39 14.40
N SER A 21 5.87 -18.14 15.15
CA SER A 21 4.69 -18.82 14.62
C SER A 21 3.66 -17.77 14.14
N TYR A 22 2.68 -18.19 13.34
CA TYR A 22 1.68 -17.21 12.83
C TYR A 22 0.84 -16.65 13.97
N GLU A 23 0.53 -17.45 14.96
CA GLU A 23 -0.20 -17.06 16.15
C GLU A 23 0.60 -16.03 16.98
N GLU A 24 1.89 -16.28 17.18
CA GLU A 24 2.79 -15.34 17.87
C GLU A 24 2.92 -14.01 17.12
N GLU A 25 2.99 -14.07 15.78
CA GLU A 25 3.03 -12.86 14.97
C GLU A 25 1.73 -12.05 15.10
N LEU A 26 0.57 -12.71 15.06
CA LEU A 26 -0.71 -12.04 15.27
C LEU A 26 -0.78 -11.41 16.67
N ALA A 27 -0.35 -12.15 17.71
CA ALA A 27 -0.29 -11.63 19.08
C ALA A 27 0.66 -10.43 19.19
N HIS A 28 1.86 -10.52 18.60
CA HIS A 28 2.82 -9.42 18.58
C HIS A 28 2.23 -8.16 17.93
N LYS A 29 1.56 -8.30 16.81
CA LYS A 29 0.95 -7.17 16.09
C LYS A 29 -0.29 -6.61 16.80
N GLN A 30 -1.07 -7.47 17.45
CA GLN A 30 -2.17 -7.02 18.32
C GLN A 30 -1.62 -6.18 19.49
N GLU A 31 -0.51 -6.62 20.10
CA GLU A 31 0.13 -5.89 21.17
C GLU A 31 0.72 -4.54 20.70
N LEU A 32 1.33 -4.52 19.50
CA LEU A 32 1.81 -3.27 18.90
C LEU A 32 0.66 -2.27 18.69
N ALA A 33 -0.47 -2.74 18.14
CA ALA A 33 -1.66 -1.92 18.02
C ALA A 33 -2.17 -1.45 19.38
N ARG A 34 -2.17 -2.31 20.39
CA ARG A 34 -2.60 -1.98 21.75
C ARG A 34 -1.76 -0.86 22.36
N ARG A 35 -0.43 -0.93 22.24
CA ARG A 35 0.50 0.09 22.78
C ARG A 35 0.22 1.47 22.23
N HIS A 36 -0.03 1.58 20.94
CA HIS A 36 -0.20 2.88 20.29
C HIS A 36 -1.63 3.41 20.35
N LEU A 37 -2.63 2.53 20.28
CA LEU A 37 -4.00 2.92 19.93
C LEU A 37 -5.03 2.68 21.02
N SER A 38 -4.73 1.93 22.11
CA SER A 38 -5.71 1.60 23.17
C SER A 38 -6.29 2.83 23.87
N ARG A 39 -5.52 3.92 23.96
CA ARG A 39 -5.98 5.18 24.56
C ARG A 39 -7.08 5.90 23.78
N PHE A 40 -7.26 5.55 22.52
CA PHE A 40 -8.27 6.17 21.64
C PHE A 40 -9.60 5.39 21.61
N GLY A 41 -9.63 4.19 22.19
CA GLY A 41 -10.85 3.39 22.28
C GLY A 41 -10.60 1.89 22.30
N LYS A 42 -11.70 1.13 22.31
CA LYS A 42 -11.66 -0.34 22.36
C LYS A 42 -11.09 -0.93 21.07
N LEU A 43 -10.02 -1.69 21.20
CA LEU A 43 -9.42 -2.48 20.12
C LEU A 43 -10.21 -3.78 19.92
N LEU A 44 -10.53 -4.09 18.68
CA LEU A 44 -11.04 -5.40 18.31
C LEU A 44 -9.90 -6.40 18.07
N PRO A 45 -10.15 -7.71 18.19
CA PRO A 45 -9.17 -8.72 17.87
C PRO A 45 -8.67 -8.58 16.42
N ILE A 46 -7.39 -8.87 16.24
CA ILE A 46 -6.75 -8.90 14.94
C ILE A 46 -7.39 -9.97 14.04
N LEU A 47 -7.47 -9.68 12.75
CA LEU A 47 -7.93 -10.64 11.75
C LEU A 47 -6.73 -11.16 10.95
N GLY A 48 -6.38 -12.42 11.18
CA GLY A 48 -5.37 -13.09 10.40
C GLY A 48 -5.83 -13.40 8.97
N ALA A 49 -4.87 -13.64 8.08
CA ALA A 49 -5.13 -14.17 6.76
C ALA A 49 -5.45 -15.67 6.84
N ALA A 50 -6.43 -16.12 6.07
CA ALA A 50 -6.72 -17.55 5.95
C ALA A 50 -5.54 -18.29 5.31
N ASN A 51 -4.91 -17.68 4.30
CA ASN A 51 -3.66 -18.16 3.71
C ASN A 51 -2.59 -17.06 3.81
N PRO A 52 -1.63 -17.19 4.74
CA PRO A 52 -0.61 -16.17 4.95
C PRO A 52 0.58 -16.27 3.99
N CYS A 53 0.55 -17.14 2.97
CA CYS A 53 1.65 -17.35 2.05
C CYS A 53 1.31 -16.98 0.62
N TYR A 54 2.36 -16.67 -0.16
CA TYR A 54 2.28 -16.44 -1.61
C TYR A 54 1.24 -15.40 -2.02
N TYR A 55 0.92 -14.50 -1.08
CA TYR A 55 -0.16 -13.52 -1.21
C TYR A 55 0.24 -12.27 -1.98
N ARG A 56 1.54 -12.01 -2.08
CA ARG A 56 2.05 -10.76 -2.64
C ARG A 56 1.93 -10.77 -4.15
N ASN A 57 0.95 -10.07 -4.66
CA ASN A 57 0.62 -9.98 -6.08
C ASN A 57 1.52 -9.04 -6.89
N LYS A 58 2.40 -8.29 -6.22
CA LYS A 58 3.39 -7.40 -6.83
C LYS A 58 4.78 -7.79 -6.36
N VAL A 59 5.59 -8.29 -7.27
CA VAL A 59 6.95 -8.77 -7.01
C VAL A 59 7.94 -7.93 -7.79
N GLU A 60 8.99 -7.48 -7.12
CA GLU A 60 10.05 -6.66 -7.68
C GLU A 60 11.40 -7.35 -7.45
N ALA A 61 12.18 -7.53 -8.51
CA ALA A 61 13.52 -8.08 -8.41
C ALA A 61 14.53 -7.16 -9.08
N ALA A 62 15.62 -6.87 -8.38
CA ALA A 62 16.82 -6.29 -8.94
C ALA A 62 17.63 -7.37 -9.66
N PHE A 63 18.31 -7.01 -10.76
CA PHE A 63 19.17 -7.90 -11.52
C PHE A 63 20.63 -7.44 -11.41
N GLY A 64 21.53 -8.41 -11.30
CA GLY A 64 22.97 -8.14 -11.20
C GLY A 64 23.79 -9.36 -11.55
N LEU A 65 25.10 -9.27 -11.33
CA LEU A 65 26.05 -10.36 -11.46
C LEU A 65 26.62 -10.74 -10.09
N ASP A 66 26.79 -12.01 -9.84
CA ASP A 66 27.55 -12.48 -8.69
C ASP A 66 29.08 -12.39 -8.95
N ARG A 67 29.88 -12.81 -7.96
CA ARG A 67 31.35 -12.80 -8.07
C ARG A 67 31.89 -13.70 -9.21
N SER A 68 31.14 -14.72 -9.59
CA SER A 68 31.45 -15.62 -10.70
C SER A 68 30.90 -15.12 -12.06
N ARG A 69 30.36 -13.88 -12.11
CA ARG A 69 29.70 -13.26 -13.25
C ARG A 69 28.44 -13.98 -13.75
N LYS A 70 27.83 -14.77 -12.88
CA LYS A 70 26.54 -15.38 -13.15
C LYS A 70 25.43 -14.36 -12.87
N VAL A 71 24.40 -14.35 -13.72
CA VAL A 71 23.21 -13.51 -13.52
C VAL A 71 22.45 -13.95 -12.27
N ILE A 72 22.20 -13.00 -11.36
CA ILE A 72 21.40 -13.15 -10.17
C ILE A 72 20.22 -12.20 -10.19
N ALA A 73 19.12 -12.58 -9.53
CA ALA A 73 17.93 -11.74 -9.41
C ALA A 73 17.29 -11.89 -8.04
N GLY A 74 16.82 -10.80 -7.47
CA GLY A 74 16.12 -10.81 -6.18
C GLY A 74 16.09 -9.46 -5.50
N THR A 75 16.21 -9.44 -4.19
CA THR A 75 16.17 -8.22 -3.38
C THR A 75 17.55 -7.84 -2.86
N TYR A 76 17.73 -6.57 -2.53
CA TYR A 76 18.97 -6.12 -1.88
C TYR A 76 19.05 -6.60 -0.42
N GLU A 77 20.25 -6.98 0.02
CA GLU A 77 20.55 -7.13 1.44
C GLU A 77 20.31 -5.79 2.15
N PRO A 78 19.81 -5.80 3.38
CA PRO A 78 19.56 -4.58 4.13
C PRO A 78 20.81 -3.70 4.21
N ARG A 79 20.68 -2.41 3.93
CA ARG A 79 21.76 -1.40 3.96
C ARG A 79 22.94 -1.71 3.02
N SER A 80 22.68 -2.42 1.92
CA SER A 80 23.70 -2.73 0.94
C SER A 80 23.13 -2.73 -0.48
N HIS A 81 24.02 -2.67 -1.49
CA HIS A 81 23.71 -2.85 -2.90
C HIS A 81 23.88 -4.30 -3.37
N ARG A 82 24.15 -5.24 -2.44
CA ARG A 82 24.31 -6.65 -2.78
C ARG A 82 22.94 -7.30 -2.98
N ILE A 83 22.77 -8.01 -4.08
CA ILE A 83 21.56 -8.72 -4.42
C ILE A 83 21.61 -10.13 -3.81
N VAL A 84 20.55 -10.51 -3.11
CA VAL A 84 20.28 -11.89 -2.70
C VAL A 84 19.59 -12.59 -3.86
N ASP A 85 20.22 -13.62 -4.40
CA ASP A 85 19.63 -14.42 -5.50
C ASP A 85 18.44 -15.24 -4.96
N ILE A 86 17.22 -14.86 -5.34
CA ILE A 86 15.98 -15.48 -4.86
C ILE A 86 15.38 -16.31 -5.98
N ASN A 87 15.22 -17.63 -5.75
CA ASN A 87 14.59 -18.56 -6.68
C ASN A 87 13.21 -19.04 -6.19
N SER A 88 12.88 -18.78 -4.93
CA SER A 88 11.59 -19.05 -4.31
C SER A 88 11.39 -18.10 -3.14
N CYS A 89 10.17 -17.64 -2.91
CA CYS A 89 9.84 -16.77 -1.79
C CYS A 89 8.47 -17.15 -1.22
N LEU A 90 8.37 -17.24 0.10
CA LEU A 90 7.12 -17.60 0.77
C LEU A 90 6.10 -16.46 0.77
N ASN A 91 6.52 -15.23 0.57
CA ASN A 91 5.63 -14.07 0.49
C ASN A 91 5.09 -13.82 -0.91
N GLU A 92 5.95 -14.04 -1.92
CA GLU A 92 5.70 -13.66 -3.30
C GLU A 92 4.78 -14.66 -4.00
N ASP A 93 3.94 -14.19 -4.90
CA ASP A 93 3.19 -15.03 -5.81
C ASP A 93 4.14 -15.97 -6.56
N LYS A 94 3.82 -17.26 -6.61
CA LYS A 94 4.68 -18.29 -7.18
C LYS A 94 4.93 -18.10 -8.66
N ASN A 95 3.89 -17.68 -9.41
CA ASN A 95 4.01 -17.45 -10.86
C ASN A 95 4.90 -16.23 -11.13
N ALA A 96 4.73 -15.15 -10.33
CA ALA A 96 5.57 -13.97 -10.45
C ALA A 96 7.05 -14.28 -10.21
N THR A 97 7.37 -15.06 -9.18
CA THR A 97 8.75 -15.50 -8.90
C THR A 97 9.27 -16.41 -10.02
N ALA A 98 8.46 -17.34 -10.54
CA ALA A 98 8.84 -18.21 -11.65
C ALA A 98 9.18 -17.43 -12.93
N ILE A 99 8.40 -16.40 -13.27
CA ILE A 99 8.67 -15.49 -14.39
C ILE A 99 10.02 -14.79 -14.22
N ILE A 100 10.31 -14.25 -13.03
CA ILE A 100 11.59 -13.60 -12.73
C ILE A 100 12.75 -14.57 -12.90
N VAL A 101 12.60 -15.81 -12.40
CA VAL A 101 13.63 -16.87 -12.57
C VAL A 101 13.84 -17.23 -14.04
N THR A 102 12.77 -17.27 -14.85
CA THR A 102 12.87 -17.50 -16.29
C THR A 102 13.59 -16.35 -17.00
N ILE A 103 13.24 -15.10 -16.70
CA ILE A 103 13.93 -13.92 -17.26
C ILE A 103 15.42 -13.96 -16.91
N LYS A 104 15.77 -14.30 -15.65
CA LYS A 104 17.17 -14.48 -15.22
C LYS A 104 17.92 -15.49 -16.08
N LYS A 105 17.29 -16.62 -16.44
CA LYS A 105 17.88 -17.66 -17.29
C LYS A 105 17.98 -17.22 -18.75
N LEU A 106 17.04 -16.42 -19.25
CA LEU A 106 17.03 -15.96 -20.63
C LEU A 106 18.09 -14.89 -20.93
N LEU A 107 18.45 -14.04 -19.96
CA LEU A 107 19.40 -12.93 -20.20
C LEU A 107 20.71 -13.38 -20.89
N PRO A 108 21.45 -14.40 -20.39
CA PRO A 108 22.67 -14.87 -21.04
C PRO A 108 22.42 -15.40 -22.47
N SER A 109 21.31 -16.11 -22.70
CA SER A 109 20.96 -16.69 -24.01
C SER A 109 20.76 -15.63 -25.09
N PHE A 110 20.34 -14.44 -24.69
CA PHE A 110 20.11 -13.29 -25.59
C PHE A 110 21.25 -12.24 -25.51
N ARG A 111 22.36 -12.56 -24.82
CA ARG A 111 23.47 -11.63 -24.58
C ARG A 111 23.05 -10.30 -23.96
N LEU A 112 22.06 -10.34 -23.09
CA LEU A 112 21.58 -9.19 -22.33
C LEU A 112 22.25 -9.19 -20.96
N ALA A 113 22.99 -8.12 -20.64
CA ALA A 113 23.62 -7.98 -19.35
C ALA A 113 22.69 -7.31 -18.34
N PRO A 114 22.66 -7.73 -17.05
CA PRO A 114 22.15 -6.90 -15.98
C PRO A 114 22.84 -5.54 -15.95
N TYR A 115 22.11 -4.50 -15.51
CA TYR A 115 22.70 -3.17 -15.40
C TYR A 115 23.57 -3.08 -14.14
N ASP A 116 24.78 -2.60 -14.33
CA ASP A 116 25.72 -2.26 -13.25
C ASP A 116 25.60 -0.75 -12.98
N GLU A 117 25.18 -0.38 -11.77
CA GLU A 117 24.95 1.01 -11.40
C GLU A 117 26.26 1.80 -11.21
N ASP A 118 27.33 1.12 -10.83
CA ASP A 118 28.65 1.73 -10.63
C ASP A 118 29.36 1.96 -11.98
N ALA A 119 29.40 0.93 -12.82
CA ALA A 119 29.99 1.00 -14.17
C ALA A 119 29.09 1.72 -15.18
N ARG A 120 27.78 1.88 -14.89
CA ARG A 120 26.75 2.44 -15.78
C ARG A 120 26.61 1.71 -17.11
N THR A 121 26.81 0.42 -17.08
CA THR A 121 26.76 -0.45 -18.25
C THR A 121 25.75 -1.56 -18.05
N GLY A 122 25.24 -2.14 -19.13
CA GLY A 122 24.24 -3.19 -19.09
C GLY A 122 22.85 -2.69 -19.49
N PHE A 123 21.89 -3.60 -19.45
CA PHE A 123 20.57 -3.37 -20.01
C PHE A 123 19.46 -3.45 -18.95
N LEU A 124 19.30 -4.60 -18.29
CA LEU A 124 18.16 -4.86 -17.38
C LEU A 124 18.51 -4.48 -15.94
N ARG A 125 17.76 -3.53 -15.38
CA ARG A 125 17.91 -3.09 -13.99
C ARG A 125 17.04 -3.90 -13.05
N HIS A 126 15.73 -3.90 -13.33
CA HIS A 126 14.72 -4.54 -12.50
C HIS A 126 13.66 -5.21 -13.35
N VAL A 127 12.97 -6.17 -12.74
CA VAL A 127 11.73 -6.72 -13.26
C VAL A 127 10.67 -6.54 -12.18
N LEU A 128 9.52 -6.01 -12.58
CA LEU A 128 8.32 -5.95 -11.75
C LEU A 128 7.28 -6.86 -12.39
N VAL A 129 6.77 -7.82 -11.62
CA VAL A 129 5.65 -8.66 -12.03
C VAL A 129 4.44 -8.34 -11.16
N ARG A 130 3.30 -8.11 -11.79
CA ARG A 130 2.01 -7.96 -11.11
C ARG A 130 1.06 -9.05 -11.58
N ARG A 131 0.29 -9.58 -10.66
CA ARG A 131 -0.74 -10.58 -10.95
C ARG A 131 -2.10 -10.12 -10.42
N GLY A 132 -3.13 -10.19 -11.24
CA GLY A 132 -4.51 -10.16 -10.81
C GLY A 132 -4.82 -11.49 -10.13
N ILE A 133 -5.10 -11.46 -8.82
CA ILE A 133 -5.28 -12.71 -8.05
C ILE A 133 -6.59 -13.40 -8.43
N HIS A 134 -7.65 -12.63 -8.70
CA HIS A 134 -8.95 -13.16 -9.08
C HIS A 134 -9.09 -13.44 -10.58
N THR A 135 -8.41 -12.66 -11.42
CA THR A 135 -8.47 -12.80 -12.89
C THR A 135 -7.40 -13.74 -13.45
N GLY A 136 -6.29 -13.90 -12.74
CA GLY A 136 -5.12 -14.62 -13.23
C GLY A 136 -4.25 -13.82 -14.22
N GLU A 137 -4.66 -12.62 -14.64
CA GLU A 137 -3.89 -11.78 -15.57
C GLU A 137 -2.51 -11.40 -14.99
N VAL A 138 -1.49 -11.43 -15.85
CA VAL A 138 -0.10 -11.17 -15.43
C VAL A 138 0.50 -10.05 -16.28
N MET A 139 1.07 -9.06 -15.60
CA MET A 139 1.86 -7.98 -16.20
C MET A 139 3.32 -8.12 -15.82
N VAL A 140 4.20 -8.08 -16.82
CA VAL A 140 5.65 -8.01 -16.64
C VAL A 140 6.15 -6.64 -17.06
N VAL A 141 6.83 -5.94 -16.17
CA VAL A 141 7.49 -4.67 -16.48
C VAL A 141 9.00 -4.88 -16.44
N LEU A 142 9.64 -4.72 -17.59
CA LEU A 142 11.08 -4.78 -17.74
C LEU A 142 11.66 -3.38 -17.58
N VAL A 143 12.35 -3.13 -16.48
CA VAL A 143 12.99 -1.82 -16.22
C VAL A 143 14.39 -1.85 -16.81
N THR A 144 14.61 -1.08 -17.85
CA THR A 144 15.83 -1.08 -18.65
C THR A 144 16.57 0.25 -18.57
N ALA A 145 17.89 0.24 -18.69
CA ALA A 145 18.70 1.45 -18.72
C ALA A 145 18.64 2.16 -20.10
N SER A 146 18.24 1.44 -21.15
CA SER A 146 18.19 1.93 -22.53
C SER A 146 16.81 1.65 -23.15
N PRO A 147 16.31 2.52 -24.03
CA PRO A 147 15.11 2.25 -24.81
C PRO A 147 15.36 1.19 -25.92
N VAL A 148 16.61 0.99 -26.31
CA VAL A 148 16.97 -0.02 -27.31
C VAL A 148 17.02 -1.39 -26.64
N PHE A 149 16.17 -2.30 -27.13
CA PHE A 149 16.10 -3.67 -26.61
C PHE A 149 16.67 -4.64 -27.66
N PRO A 150 17.91 -5.10 -27.50
CA PRO A 150 18.51 -6.06 -28.41
C PRO A 150 17.75 -7.39 -28.41
N SER A 151 17.59 -8.00 -29.59
CA SER A 151 16.89 -9.29 -29.77
C SER A 151 15.46 -9.33 -29.18
N ARG A 152 14.80 -8.19 -29.06
CA ARG A 152 13.49 -8.02 -28.42
C ARG A 152 12.47 -9.08 -28.83
N GLN A 153 12.25 -9.27 -30.13
CA GLN A 153 11.21 -10.19 -30.62
C GLN A 153 11.45 -11.64 -30.17
N ASN A 154 12.71 -12.11 -30.27
CA ASN A 154 13.06 -13.48 -29.88
C ASN A 154 13.03 -13.66 -28.37
N PHE A 155 13.43 -12.64 -27.59
CA PHE A 155 13.32 -12.66 -26.14
C PHE A 155 11.86 -12.75 -25.69
N LEU A 156 10.97 -11.92 -26.25
CA LEU A 156 9.54 -11.94 -25.95
C LEU A 156 8.91 -13.28 -26.33
N LYS A 157 9.25 -13.81 -27.51
CA LYS A 157 8.75 -15.13 -27.95
C LYS A 157 9.17 -16.24 -26.98
N ALA A 158 10.42 -16.25 -26.52
CA ALA A 158 10.91 -17.25 -25.57
C ALA A 158 10.24 -17.10 -24.19
N LEU A 159 10.06 -15.87 -23.72
CA LEU A 159 9.39 -15.62 -22.44
C LEU A 159 7.91 -16.01 -22.47
N LEU A 160 7.17 -15.67 -23.52
CA LEU A 160 5.77 -16.00 -23.70
C LEU A 160 5.56 -17.51 -23.93
N ALA A 161 6.49 -18.18 -24.58
CA ALA A 161 6.44 -19.64 -24.72
C ALA A 161 6.60 -20.37 -23.38
N ALA A 162 7.43 -19.81 -22.47
CA ALA A 162 7.61 -20.36 -21.13
C ALA A 162 6.50 -19.97 -20.15
N HIS A 163 5.83 -18.84 -20.38
CA HIS A 163 4.81 -18.25 -19.52
C HIS A 163 3.64 -17.73 -20.34
N PRO A 164 2.78 -18.62 -20.86
CA PRO A 164 1.61 -18.24 -21.68
C PRO A 164 0.55 -17.45 -20.90
N GLU A 165 0.59 -17.48 -19.57
CA GLU A 165 -0.27 -16.71 -18.68
C GLU A 165 0.01 -15.19 -18.69
N ILE A 166 1.14 -14.75 -19.27
CA ILE A 166 1.49 -13.34 -19.35
C ILE A 166 0.50 -12.61 -20.26
N THR A 167 -0.27 -11.70 -19.69
CA THR A 167 -1.27 -10.89 -20.39
C THR A 167 -0.61 -9.70 -21.09
N THR A 168 0.41 -9.10 -20.48
CA THR A 168 1.07 -7.92 -21.04
C THR A 168 2.52 -7.79 -20.58
N ILE A 169 3.35 -7.23 -21.46
CA ILE A 169 4.76 -6.90 -21.18
C ILE A 169 4.97 -5.43 -21.51
N VAL A 170 5.52 -4.70 -20.56
CA VAL A 170 5.86 -3.27 -20.68
C VAL A 170 7.35 -3.09 -20.48
N GLN A 171 8.00 -2.34 -21.36
CA GLN A 171 9.33 -1.80 -21.11
C GLN A 171 9.21 -0.45 -20.44
N ASN A 172 9.84 -0.28 -19.29
CA ASN A 172 10.01 1.01 -18.63
C ASN A 172 11.48 1.41 -18.70
N VAL A 173 11.77 2.59 -19.23
CA VAL A 173 13.16 3.07 -19.37
C VAL A 173 13.50 3.95 -18.18
N ASN A 174 14.45 3.50 -17.38
CA ASN A 174 15.00 4.25 -16.27
C ASN A 174 16.52 4.31 -16.37
N ASN A 175 17.05 5.39 -16.94
CA ASN A 175 18.47 5.67 -17.06
C ASN A 175 19.01 6.63 -15.99
N ARG A 176 18.18 6.96 -14.99
CA ARG A 176 18.54 7.90 -13.92
C ARG A 176 19.32 7.20 -12.81
N ARG A 177 20.17 7.95 -12.12
CA ARG A 177 20.79 7.55 -10.86
C ARG A 177 19.81 7.83 -9.73
N THR A 178 18.91 6.86 -9.45
CA THR A 178 17.84 7.02 -8.47
C THR A 178 17.44 5.68 -7.88
N SER A 179 16.98 5.69 -6.65
CA SER A 179 16.32 4.55 -6.00
C SER A 179 14.88 4.33 -6.48
N VAL A 180 14.33 5.26 -7.27
CA VAL A 180 12.99 5.11 -7.85
C VAL A 180 13.03 4.02 -8.93
N LEU A 181 12.16 3.01 -8.77
CA LEU A 181 12.13 1.84 -9.65
C LEU A 181 11.80 2.20 -11.11
N LEU A 182 10.72 2.94 -11.34
CA LEU A 182 10.19 3.24 -12.67
C LEU A 182 10.65 4.61 -13.17
N GLY A 183 11.27 4.64 -14.36
CA GLY A 183 11.56 5.86 -15.11
C GLY A 183 10.30 6.42 -15.81
N ASP A 184 10.39 7.56 -16.48
CA ASP A 184 9.21 8.26 -17.03
C ASP A 184 8.70 7.70 -18.36
N ARG A 185 9.54 7.00 -19.11
CA ARG A 185 9.19 6.48 -20.44
C ARG A 185 8.76 5.02 -20.35
N GLU A 186 7.60 4.72 -20.91
CA GLU A 186 7.03 3.39 -21.00
C GLU A 186 6.66 3.04 -22.44
N GLN A 187 6.88 1.78 -22.81
CA GLN A 187 6.47 1.23 -24.08
C GLN A 187 5.84 -0.14 -23.85
N THR A 188 4.62 -0.34 -24.30
CA THR A 188 4.01 -1.67 -24.34
C THR A 188 4.67 -2.50 -25.42
N LEU A 189 5.20 -3.66 -25.03
CA LEU A 189 5.88 -4.60 -25.91
C LEU A 189 4.96 -5.74 -26.36
N TYR A 190 4.00 -6.10 -25.51
CA TYR A 190 3.02 -7.15 -25.75
C TYR A 190 1.75 -6.86 -24.94
N GLY A 191 0.60 -7.20 -25.50
CA GLY A 191 -0.72 -7.05 -24.85
C GLY A 191 -1.17 -5.61 -24.68
N PRO A 192 -2.13 -5.34 -23.77
CA PRO A 192 -2.80 -4.04 -23.66
C PRO A 192 -2.03 -2.99 -22.83
N GLY A 193 -0.91 -3.33 -22.18
CA GLY A 193 -0.14 -2.43 -21.30
C GLY A 193 -0.71 -2.28 -19.88
N PHE A 194 -1.68 -3.09 -19.51
CA PHE A 194 -2.29 -3.14 -18.18
C PHE A 194 -2.84 -4.54 -17.91
N ILE A 195 -3.20 -4.80 -16.67
CA ILE A 195 -3.99 -5.98 -16.25
C ILE A 195 -5.25 -5.52 -15.53
N ARG A 196 -6.19 -6.45 -15.37
CA ARG A 196 -7.35 -6.29 -14.49
C ARG A 196 -7.26 -7.21 -13.29
N ASP A 197 -7.86 -6.79 -12.21
CA ASP A 197 -8.18 -7.67 -11.07
C ASP A 197 -9.53 -7.28 -10.50
N THR A 198 -10.16 -8.19 -9.78
CA THR A 198 -11.43 -7.96 -9.12
C THR A 198 -11.22 -7.74 -7.63
N LEU A 199 -11.90 -6.75 -7.05
CA LEU A 199 -11.87 -6.46 -5.62
C LEU A 199 -13.27 -6.09 -5.14
N CYS A 200 -13.80 -6.83 -4.18
CA CYS A 200 -15.16 -6.64 -3.67
C CYS A 200 -16.26 -6.64 -4.76
N GLY A 201 -16.07 -7.41 -5.84
CA GLY A 201 -17.01 -7.51 -6.96
C GLY A 201 -16.84 -6.46 -8.05
N MET A 202 -15.92 -5.52 -7.91
CA MET A 202 -15.60 -4.52 -8.93
C MET A 202 -14.32 -4.86 -9.67
N SER A 203 -14.26 -4.58 -10.97
CA SER A 203 -13.08 -4.78 -11.81
C SER A 203 -12.21 -3.53 -11.82
N PHE A 204 -10.91 -3.71 -11.58
CA PHE A 204 -9.94 -2.60 -11.57
C PHE A 204 -8.86 -2.81 -12.62
N ARG A 205 -8.71 -1.83 -13.48
CA ARG A 205 -7.57 -1.70 -14.38
C ARG A 205 -6.35 -1.25 -13.58
N ILE A 206 -5.24 -1.98 -13.74
CA ILE A 206 -3.99 -1.78 -13.01
C ILE A 206 -2.88 -1.52 -14.04
N SER A 207 -2.40 -0.29 -14.09
CA SER A 207 -1.26 0.12 -14.93
C SER A 207 0.08 -0.16 -14.22
N PRO A 208 1.25 -0.10 -14.90
CA PRO A 208 2.55 -0.31 -14.26
C PRO A 208 2.79 0.58 -13.03
N ARG A 209 2.34 1.83 -13.07
CA ARG A 209 2.53 2.83 -12.01
C ARG A 209 1.42 2.90 -10.98
N SER A 210 0.26 2.28 -11.24
CA SER A 210 -0.88 2.34 -10.32
C SER A 210 -0.53 1.70 -9.00
N PHE A 211 -0.91 2.36 -7.90
CA PHE A 211 -0.94 1.68 -6.61
C PHE A 211 -2.14 0.72 -6.59
N TYR A 212 -1.90 -0.49 -6.18
CA TYR A 212 -2.92 -1.50 -5.90
C TYR A 212 -2.45 -2.34 -4.74
N GLN A 213 -3.34 -2.69 -3.83
CA GLN A 213 -2.99 -3.42 -2.61
C GLN A 213 -2.36 -4.77 -2.94
N ILE A 214 -1.27 -5.09 -2.24
CA ILE A 214 -0.44 -6.27 -2.55
C ILE A 214 -1.02 -7.61 -2.08
N ASN A 215 -2.09 -7.57 -1.29
CA ASN A 215 -2.83 -8.73 -0.82
C ASN A 215 -4.33 -8.50 -1.03
N PRO A 216 -4.86 -8.73 -2.24
CA PRO A 216 -6.26 -8.47 -2.58
C PRO A 216 -7.25 -9.17 -1.66
N THR A 217 -7.02 -10.44 -1.33
CA THR A 217 -7.89 -11.22 -0.43
C THR A 217 -8.07 -10.55 0.94
N GLN A 218 -6.99 -10.08 1.55
CA GLN A 218 -7.08 -9.37 2.82
C GLN A 218 -7.59 -7.93 2.65
N THR A 219 -7.34 -7.32 1.52
CA THR A 219 -7.88 -6.00 1.20
C THR A 219 -9.40 -6.04 1.10
N GLU A 220 -10.00 -7.09 0.55
CA GLU A 220 -11.45 -7.27 0.57
C GLU A 220 -12.01 -7.31 1.99
N VAL A 221 -11.38 -8.08 2.88
CA VAL A 221 -11.77 -8.12 4.31
C VAL A 221 -11.68 -6.73 4.93
N LEU A 222 -10.59 -6.01 4.67
CA LEU A 222 -10.38 -4.65 5.15
C LEU A 222 -11.45 -3.69 4.62
N TYR A 223 -11.67 -3.65 3.31
CA TYR A 223 -12.59 -2.71 2.67
C TYR A 223 -14.05 -2.97 3.06
N ARG A 224 -14.49 -4.23 3.07
CA ARG A 224 -15.84 -4.58 3.59
C ARG A 224 -16.03 -4.12 5.04
N ARG A 225 -14.99 -4.18 5.87
CA ARG A 225 -15.02 -3.66 7.24
C ARG A 225 -15.05 -2.15 7.30
N ALA A 226 -14.29 -1.48 6.44
CA ALA A 226 -14.25 -0.03 6.35
C ALA A 226 -15.62 0.53 5.91
N ILE A 227 -16.24 -0.05 4.87
CA ILE A 227 -17.57 0.33 4.39
C ILE A 227 -18.63 0.06 5.46
N LYS A 228 -18.61 -1.12 6.10
CA LYS A 228 -19.50 -1.40 7.23
C LYS A 228 -19.34 -0.38 8.36
N ALA A 229 -18.12 0.06 8.61
CA ALA A 229 -17.81 1.05 9.63
C ALA A 229 -18.23 2.46 9.21
N ALA A 230 -18.19 2.78 7.92
CA ALA A 230 -18.72 4.04 7.38
C ALA A 230 -20.23 4.17 7.64
N GLY A 231 -20.96 3.06 7.66
CA GLY A 231 -22.40 3.02 7.98
C GLY A 231 -23.19 3.89 7.00
N LEU A 232 -22.97 3.65 5.73
CA LEU A 232 -23.64 4.31 4.61
C LEU A 232 -25.11 3.85 4.52
N THR A 233 -25.98 4.74 4.08
CA THR A 233 -27.44 4.54 3.96
C THR A 233 -28.01 5.00 2.62
N GLY A 234 -27.14 5.36 1.66
CA GLY A 234 -27.53 5.94 0.38
C GLY A 234 -27.74 7.47 0.39
N LYS A 235 -27.55 8.11 1.54
CA LYS A 235 -27.81 9.56 1.70
C LYS A 235 -26.54 10.38 1.86
N GLU A 236 -25.41 9.73 2.10
CA GLU A 236 -24.16 10.36 2.48
C GLU A 236 -23.39 10.86 1.27
N ARG A 237 -22.76 12.05 1.42
CA ARG A 237 -21.64 12.48 0.60
C ARG A 237 -20.35 12.00 1.26
N VAL A 238 -19.62 11.17 0.54
CA VAL A 238 -18.38 10.53 1.00
C VAL A 238 -17.19 11.22 0.35
N LEU A 239 -16.16 11.51 1.12
CA LEU A 239 -14.85 11.88 0.62
C LEU A 239 -13.91 10.69 0.78
N ASP A 240 -13.31 10.21 -0.31
CA ASP A 240 -12.20 9.25 -0.35
C ASP A 240 -10.91 10.02 -0.59
N ALA A 241 -10.23 10.37 0.49
CA ALA A 241 -8.96 11.06 0.44
C ALA A 241 -7.81 10.06 0.27
N TYR A 242 -6.86 10.37 -0.61
CA TYR A 242 -5.78 9.47 -1.07
C TYR A 242 -6.33 8.28 -1.87
N CYS A 243 -7.30 8.52 -2.76
CA CYS A 243 -8.12 7.47 -3.36
C CYS A 243 -7.37 6.54 -4.35
N GLY A 244 -6.16 6.88 -4.80
CA GLY A 244 -5.40 6.09 -5.77
C GLY A 244 -6.19 5.88 -7.06
N ILE A 245 -6.38 4.63 -7.46
CA ILE A 245 -7.20 4.26 -8.63
C ILE A 245 -8.69 4.11 -8.30
N GLY A 246 -9.13 4.66 -7.17
CA GLY A 246 -10.53 4.76 -6.75
C GLY A 246 -11.09 3.52 -6.07
N THR A 247 -10.26 2.61 -5.55
CA THR A 247 -10.71 1.29 -5.08
C THR A 247 -11.74 1.36 -3.97
N ILE A 248 -11.47 2.05 -2.86
CA ILE A 248 -12.40 2.08 -1.73
C ILE A 248 -13.59 3.02 -1.99
N GLY A 249 -13.36 4.15 -2.68
CA GLY A 249 -14.39 5.09 -3.04
C GLY A 249 -15.47 4.49 -3.95
N MET A 250 -15.05 3.69 -4.96
CA MET A 250 -15.98 3.00 -5.85
C MET A 250 -16.80 1.94 -5.11
N ILE A 251 -16.19 1.19 -4.18
CA ILE A 251 -16.92 0.23 -3.36
C ILE A 251 -17.92 0.97 -2.44
N ALA A 252 -17.54 2.14 -1.90
CA ALA A 252 -18.44 2.98 -1.09
C ALA A 252 -19.60 3.56 -1.91
N ALA A 253 -19.40 3.82 -3.20
CA ALA A 253 -20.39 4.43 -4.07
C ALA A 253 -21.69 3.60 -4.19
N ALA A 254 -21.60 2.27 -4.03
CA ALA A 254 -22.78 1.40 -4.04
C ALA A 254 -23.81 1.75 -2.94
N ASP A 255 -23.35 2.27 -1.80
CA ASP A 255 -24.19 2.58 -0.63
C ASP A 255 -24.15 4.08 -0.27
N ALA A 256 -23.59 4.94 -1.13
CA ALA A 256 -23.49 6.39 -0.91
C ALA A 256 -24.36 7.18 -1.92
N ARG A 257 -24.76 8.40 -1.55
CA ARG A 257 -25.40 9.32 -2.49
C ARG A 257 -24.41 9.85 -3.53
N GLU A 258 -23.22 10.22 -3.08
CA GLU A 258 -22.16 10.81 -3.88
C GLU A 258 -20.79 10.49 -3.26
N VAL A 259 -19.79 10.22 -4.09
CA VAL A 259 -18.41 10.04 -3.66
C VAL A 259 -17.51 11.03 -4.38
N ILE A 260 -16.57 11.63 -3.63
CA ILE A 260 -15.52 12.47 -4.16
C ILE A 260 -14.19 11.78 -3.86
N GLY A 261 -13.45 11.37 -4.88
CA GLY A 261 -12.11 10.82 -4.75
C GLY A 261 -11.06 11.90 -4.99
N VAL A 262 -10.09 12.04 -4.10
CA VAL A 262 -8.97 12.99 -4.25
C VAL A 262 -7.66 12.22 -4.26
N GLU A 263 -6.83 12.46 -5.28
CA GLU A 263 -5.55 11.78 -5.49
C GLU A 263 -4.56 12.74 -6.16
N GLN A 264 -3.34 12.77 -5.65
CA GLN A 264 -2.29 13.65 -6.15
C GLN A 264 -1.75 13.21 -7.52
N ASN A 265 -1.73 11.90 -7.80
CA ASN A 265 -1.17 11.38 -9.04
C ASN A 265 -2.18 11.43 -10.20
N PRO A 266 -2.00 12.29 -11.21
CA PRO A 266 -2.95 12.41 -12.33
C PRO A 266 -3.10 11.12 -13.15
N ALA A 267 -2.09 10.24 -13.16
CA ALA A 267 -2.20 8.96 -13.85
C ALA A 267 -3.13 8.00 -13.10
N ALA A 268 -3.07 7.98 -11.77
CA ALA A 268 -3.99 7.20 -10.94
C ALA A 268 -5.43 7.73 -11.07
N VAL A 269 -5.62 9.05 -11.12
CA VAL A 269 -6.94 9.67 -11.35
C VAL A 269 -7.51 9.26 -12.71
N ARG A 270 -6.70 9.23 -13.77
CA ARG A 270 -7.16 8.74 -15.08
C ARG A 270 -7.58 7.27 -15.05
N ASP A 271 -6.84 6.43 -14.32
CA ASP A 271 -7.23 5.04 -14.12
C ASP A 271 -8.50 4.93 -13.28
N ALA A 272 -8.67 5.76 -12.23
CA ALA A 272 -9.87 5.81 -11.40
C ALA A 272 -11.13 6.17 -12.21
N ILE A 273 -11.04 7.20 -13.06
CA ILE A 273 -12.15 7.60 -13.94
C ILE A 273 -12.54 6.45 -14.90
N ARG A 274 -11.54 5.77 -15.48
CA ARG A 274 -11.79 4.62 -16.35
C ARG A 274 -12.42 3.46 -15.60
N ASN A 275 -11.90 3.17 -14.40
CA ASN A 275 -12.43 2.12 -13.54
C ASN A 275 -13.90 2.40 -13.18
N ALA A 276 -14.27 3.62 -12.80
CA ALA A 276 -15.65 3.99 -12.53
C ALA A 276 -16.55 3.76 -13.76
N LYS A 277 -16.10 4.23 -14.92
CA LYS A 277 -16.84 4.03 -16.18
C LYS A 277 -17.01 2.54 -16.55
N GLU A 278 -15.93 1.74 -16.44
CA GLU A 278 -15.96 0.30 -16.77
C GLU A 278 -16.87 -0.50 -15.81
N ASN A 279 -17.05 -0.01 -14.56
CA ASN A 279 -17.96 -0.61 -13.57
C ASN A 279 -19.38 0.01 -13.54
N GLY A 280 -19.68 0.99 -14.37
CA GLY A 280 -20.99 1.67 -14.38
C GLY A 280 -21.26 2.48 -13.11
N VAL A 281 -20.23 2.97 -12.41
CA VAL A 281 -20.35 3.80 -11.20
C VAL A 281 -20.45 5.26 -11.61
N GLU A 282 -21.64 5.85 -11.52
CA GLU A 282 -21.94 7.21 -11.99
C GLU A 282 -21.91 8.26 -10.88
N ASN A 283 -22.12 7.86 -9.62
CA ASN A 283 -22.19 8.74 -8.46
C ASN A 283 -20.82 9.02 -7.80
N ILE A 284 -19.73 8.86 -8.56
CA ILE A 284 -18.37 9.17 -8.10
C ILE A 284 -17.67 10.14 -9.05
N ARG A 285 -16.97 11.11 -8.52
CA ARG A 285 -16.07 11.99 -9.28
C ARG A 285 -14.69 12.01 -8.67
N PHE A 286 -13.67 12.21 -9.50
CA PHE A 286 -12.28 12.21 -9.07
C PHE A 286 -11.62 13.55 -9.34
N VAL A 287 -10.77 14.00 -8.42
CA VAL A 287 -10.04 15.26 -8.47
C VAL A 287 -8.54 14.95 -8.37
N ALA A 288 -7.77 15.46 -9.34
CA ALA A 288 -6.31 15.40 -9.32
C ALA A 288 -5.78 16.59 -8.51
N ALA A 289 -5.51 16.39 -7.23
CA ALA A 289 -5.03 17.43 -6.31
C ALA A 289 -4.27 16.82 -5.14
N ASP A 290 -3.42 17.62 -4.48
CA ASP A 290 -2.92 17.28 -3.15
C ASP A 290 -4.08 17.24 -2.16
N ALA A 291 -4.14 16.18 -1.36
CA ALA A 291 -5.25 15.96 -0.43
C ALA A 291 -5.35 17.07 0.64
N THR A 292 -4.21 17.63 1.08
CA THR A 292 -4.18 18.69 2.08
C THR A 292 -4.71 19.99 1.50
N GLU A 293 -4.24 20.38 0.33
CA GLU A 293 -4.68 21.61 -0.36
C GLU A 293 -6.18 21.55 -0.69
N TRP A 294 -6.61 20.42 -1.22
CA TRP A 294 -8.02 20.21 -1.53
C TRP A 294 -8.92 20.29 -0.28
N MET A 295 -8.50 19.65 0.82
CA MET A 295 -9.24 19.69 2.09
C MET A 295 -9.34 21.08 2.68
N GLN A 296 -8.26 21.88 2.59
CA GLN A 296 -8.26 23.26 3.06
C GLN A 296 -9.22 24.13 2.23
N ALA A 297 -9.21 24.01 0.91
CA ALA A 297 -10.12 24.69 0.02
C ALA A 297 -11.58 24.31 0.28
N ALA A 298 -11.87 23.01 0.36
CA ALA A 298 -13.20 22.48 0.63
C ALA A 298 -13.75 22.97 2.00
N ALA A 299 -12.88 23.04 3.02
CA ALA A 299 -13.25 23.56 4.34
C ALA A 299 -13.53 25.07 4.31
N ALA A 300 -12.78 25.83 3.51
CA ALA A 300 -13.01 27.29 3.32
C ALA A 300 -14.33 27.56 2.58
N GLU A 301 -14.66 26.74 1.59
CA GLU A 301 -15.91 26.77 0.83
C GLU A 301 -17.10 26.19 1.61
N LYS A 302 -16.88 25.68 2.82
CA LYS A 302 -17.90 25.03 3.67
C LYS A 302 -18.59 23.85 2.97
N LEU A 303 -17.82 23.09 2.15
CA LEU A 303 -18.34 21.90 1.50
C LEU A 303 -18.75 20.87 2.56
N SER A 304 -20.02 20.44 2.52
CA SER A 304 -20.52 19.42 3.45
C SER A 304 -20.07 18.04 3.02
N ILE A 305 -19.39 17.33 3.90
CA ILE A 305 -19.00 15.90 3.78
C ILE A 305 -19.54 15.16 4.98
N ASP A 306 -20.28 14.08 4.75
CA ASP A 306 -20.86 13.27 5.82
C ASP A 306 -19.87 12.23 6.34
N ILE A 307 -19.11 11.62 5.45
CA ILE A 307 -18.14 10.55 5.75
C ILE A 307 -16.80 10.86 5.08
N LEU A 308 -15.71 10.78 5.86
CA LEU A 308 -14.35 10.82 5.36
C LEU A 308 -13.74 9.41 5.41
N LEU A 309 -13.38 8.86 4.26
CA LEU A 309 -12.51 7.71 4.13
C LEU A 309 -11.08 8.21 3.86
N MET A 310 -10.08 7.70 4.56
CA MET A 310 -8.70 8.10 4.34
C MET A 310 -7.74 6.93 4.51
N ASP A 311 -6.86 6.74 3.53
CA ASP A 311 -5.77 5.74 3.51
C ASP A 311 -4.45 6.45 3.15
N PRO A 312 -3.92 7.30 4.05
CA PRO A 312 -2.73 8.09 3.78
C PRO A 312 -1.47 7.23 3.70
N PRO A 313 -0.34 7.78 3.19
CA PRO A 313 0.95 7.11 3.19
C PRO A 313 1.44 6.78 4.62
N ARG A 314 2.54 6.04 4.73
CA ARG A 314 3.12 5.62 6.03
C ARG A 314 3.44 6.77 6.99
N SER A 315 3.73 7.94 6.45
CA SER A 315 3.96 9.16 7.23
C SER A 315 2.71 9.70 7.94
N GLY A 316 1.54 9.14 7.63
CA GLY A 316 0.24 9.67 8.08
C GLY A 316 -0.19 10.88 7.28
N SER A 317 -1.20 11.59 7.79
CA SER A 317 -1.67 12.85 7.21
C SER A 317 -0.94 14.06 7.78
N THR A 318 -1.08 15.20 7.09
CA THR A 318 -0.52 16.47 7.56
C THR A 318 -1.41 17.10 8.65
N PRO A 319 -0.85 17.90 9.57
CA PRO A 319 -1.65 18.63 10.55
C PRO A 319 -2.72 19.52 9.91
N GLU A 320 -2.41 20.12 8.76
CA GLU A 320 -3.30 20.99 8.00
C GLU A 320 -4.50 20.22 7.45
N PHE A 321 -4.27 19.02 6.87
CA PHE A 321 -5.33 18.12 6.45
C PHE A 321 -6.25 17.77 7.61
N LEU A 322 -5.68 17.36 8.75
CA LEU A 322 -6.44 16.96 9.93
C LEU A 322 -7.24 18.13 10.52
N SER A 323 -6.64 19.35 10.53
CA SER A 323 -7.35 20.57 10.94
C SER A 323 -8.53 20.89 10.02
N ALA A 324 -8.36 20.76 8.70
CA ALA A 324 -9.43 20.95 7.74
C ALA A 324 -10.53 19.89 7.92
N ALA A 325 -10.17 18.61 8.15
CA ALA A 325 -11.12 17.54 8.43
C ALA A 325 -11.99 17.85 9.67
N VAL A 326 -11.38 18.41 10.73
CA VAL A 326 -12.14 18.84 11.91
C VAL A 326 -13.09 20.01 11.61
N LYS A 327 -12.63 21.01 10.84
CA LYS A 327 -13.49 22.13 10.43
C LYS A 327 -14.69 21.70 9.58
N MET A 328 -14.50 20.73 8.70
CA MET A 328 -15.58 20.15 7.89
C MET A 328 -16.55 19.30 8.70
N ALA A 329 -16.14 18.87 9.89
CA ALA A 329 -16.94 18.13 10.86
C ALA A 329 -17.75 16.95 10.26
N PRO A 330 -17.13 16.01 9.51
CA PRO A 330 -17.84 14.87 8.99
C PRO A 330 -18.41 14.05 10.15
N ARG A 331 -19.60 13.49 9.94
CA ARG A 331 -20.26 12.65 10.94
C ARG A 331 -19.40 11.45 11.35
N ARG A 332 -18.52 10.98 10.43
CA ARG A 332 -17.66 9.84 10.67
C ARG A 332 -16.38 9.91 9.84
N ILE A 333 -15.26 9.49 10.44
CA ILE A 333 -13.98 9.32 9.75
C ILE A 333 -13.59 7.84 9.84
N VAL A 334 -13.31 7.23 8.70
CA VAL A 334 -12.74 5.89 8.60
C VAL A 334 -11.27 6.03 8.18
N TYR A 335 -10.39 5.79 9.12
CA TYR A 335 -8.94 5.93 8.92
C TYR A 335 -8.28 4.56 8.77
N ILE A 336 -7.82 4.25 7.57
CA ILE A 336 -7.02 3.08 7.25
C ILE A 336 -5.55 3.47 7.36
N SER A 337 -4.71 2.67 8.05
CA SER A 337 -3.29 2.96 8.20
C SER A 337 -2.45 1.70 8.29
N CYS A 338 -1.30 1.71 7.65
CA CYS A 338 -0.28 0.66 7.76
C CYS A 338 0.75 0.92 8.87
N CYS A 339 0.65 2.04 9.61
CA CYS A 339 1.58 2.44 10.67
C CYS A 339 0.82 2.91 11.93
N PRO A 340 0.77 2.09 13.00
CA PRO A 340 0.07 2.45 14.24
C PRO A 340 0.60 3.70 14.93
N GLU A 341 1.90 3.96 14.81
CA GLU A 341 2.55 5.12 15.44
C GLU A 341 2.09 6.44 14.83
N THR A 342 2.15 6.55 13.51
CA THR A 342 1.68 7.75 12.80
C THR A 342 0.19 7.92 12.94
N GLN A 343 -0.58 6.82 12.92
CA GLN A 343 -2.01 6.84 13.17
C GLN A 343 -2.33 7.38 14.57
N ALA A 344 -1.59 6.95 15.61
CA ALA A 344 -1.75 7.45 16.98
C ALA A 344 -1.45 8.96 17.09
N ARG A 345 -0.43 9.45 16.37
CA ARG A 345 -0.13 10.87 16.28
C ARG A 345 -1.31 11.65 15.68
N ASP A 346 -1.80 11.18 14.56
CA ASP A 346 -2.88 11.84 13.82
C ASP A 346 -4.19 11.83 14.62
N LEU A 347 -4.51 10.70 15.27
CA LEU A 347 -5.67 10.59 16.15
C LEU A 347 -5.60 11.54 17.35
N ALA A 348 -4.40 11.76 17.92
CA ALA A 348 -4.23 12.71 19.00
C ALA A 348 -4.51 14.15 18.53
N LEU A 349 -4.12 14.51 17.31
CA LEU A 349 -4.44 15.83 16.73
C LEU A 349 -5.95 15.98 16.50
N LEU A 350 -6.58 14.97 15.90
CA LEU A 350 -8.03 14.95 15.67
C LEU A 350 -8.81 15.06 17.00
N GLN A 351 -8.37 14.35 18.04
CA GLN A 351 -9.02 14.36 19.35
C GLN A 351 -8.92 15.73 20.02
N ARG A 352 -7.75 16.36 20.00
CA ARG A 352 -7.53 17.70 20.56
C ARG A 352 -8.41 18.74 19.89
N ALA A 353 -8.52 18.67 18.58
CA ALA A 353 -9.32 19.62 17.81
C ALA A 353 -10.83 19.37 17.98
N ALA A 354 -11.28 18.13 18.18
CA ALA A 354 -12.68 17.78 18.43
C ALA A 354 -13.14 18.20 19.83
N THR A 355 -12.26 18.31 20.83
CA THR A 355 -12.62 18.85 22.15
C THR A 355 -12.91 20.34 22.14
N VAL A 356 -12.47 21.05 21.11
CA VAL A 356 -12.73 22.49 20.92
C VAL A 356 -14.02 22.73 20.11
N SER A 357 -14.52 21.72 19.40
CA SER A 357 -15.77 21.78 18.61
C SER A 357 -16.68 20.61 18.98
N PRO A 358 -17.86 20.87 19.57
CA PRO A 358 -18.74 19.81 20.12
C PRO A 358 -19.48 18.98 19.07
N SER A 359 -19.12 19.01 17.80
CA SER A 359 -19.72 18.12 16.80
C SER A 359 -19.25 16.68 17.00
N SER A 360 -20.21 15.79 17.22
CA SER A 360 -20.08 14.38 17.62
C SER A 360 -19.46 13.48 16.53
N SER A 361 -18.23 13.75 16.09
CA SER A 361 -17.52 12.91 15.13
C SER A 361 -17.11 11.58 15.78
N ARG A 362 -17.55 10.46 15.22
CA ARG A 362 -17.18 9.11 15.67
C ARG A 362 -16.01 8.61 14.80
N TRP A 363 -14.90 8.29 15.43
CA TRP A 363 -13.69 7.83 14.77
C TRP A 363 -13.65 6.32 14.65
N ILE A 364 -13.28 5.81 13.50
CA ILE A 364 -13.09 4.39 13.25
C ILE A 364 -11.76 4.19 12.55
N CYS A 365 -10.89 3.40 13.17
CA CYS A 365 -9.56 3.13 12.66
C CYS A 365 -9.39 1.69 12.24
N PHE A 366 -8.74 1.47 11.11
CA PHE A 366 -8.30 0.17 10.63
C PHE A 366 -6.81 0.21 10.33
N LEU A 367 -6.12 -0.88 10.67
CA LEU A 367 -4.74 -1.08 10.26
C LEU A 367 -4.72 -2.03 9.07
N THR A 368 -4.11 -1.61 7.97
CA THR A 368 -3.70 -2.54 6.93
C THR A 368 -2.44 -3.27 7.37
N PRO A 369 -2.25 -4.52 6.98
CA PRO A 369 -0.97 -5.16 7.19
C PRO A 369 0.07 -4.37 6.40
N SER A 370 1.00 -3.73 7.08
CA SER A 370 2.23 -3.42 6.40
C SER A 370 2.77 -4.74 5.87
N THR A 371 3.19 -4.76 4.63
CA THR A 371 4.10 -5.77 4.11
C THR A 371 5.05 -6.16 5.22
N SER A 372 5.51 -7.39 5.30
CA SER A 372 6.46 -7.96 6.27
C SER A 372 7.66 -7.09 6.70
N LYS A 373 7.72 -5.86 6.27
CA LYS A 373 8.58 -4.78 6.73
C LYS A 373 7.84 -3.95 7.77
N ILE A 374 7.83 -4.40 9.01
CA ILE A 374 7.90 -3.46 10.12
C ILE A 374 9.34 -2.97 10.12
N SER A 375 9.67 -2.07 9.21
CA SER A 375 10.81 -1.19 9.45
C SER A 375 10.34 -0.25 10.56
N PRO A 376 11.11 -0.06 11.63
CA PRO A 376 10.88 1.09 12.48
C PRO A 376 10.80 2.31 11.56
N CYS A 377 9.97 3.28 11.89
CA CYS A 377 9.92 4.58 11.22
C CYS A 377 11.33 5.20 11.22
N TRP A 378 12.15 4.80 10.27
CA TRP A 378 13.41 5.47 9.99
C TRP A 378 13.18 6.32 8.74
N SER A 379 13.01 7.61 9.02
CA SER A 379 13.10 8.69 8.06
C SER A 379 14.29 8.48 7.13
N GLY A 380 14.03 8.44 5.84
CA GLY A 380 15.07 8.71 4.85
C GLY A 380 15.69 10.05 5.17
N GLU A 381 17.00 10.08 5.32
CA GLU A 381 17.78 11.29 5.55
C GLU A 381 17.51 12.29 4.42
N ALA A 382 16.79 13.34 4.73
CA ALA A 382 16.95 14.60 4.06
C ALA A 382 18.21 15.25 4.64
N HIS A 383 19.27 15.38 3.85
CA HIS A 383 20.42 16.21 4.18
C HIS A 383 19.97 17.67 4.30
N GLY A 384 19.69 18.10 5.53
CA GLY A 384 19.53 19.47 5.94
C GLY A 384 20.33 19.69 7.21
N LYS A 385 21.29 20.60 7.16
CA LYS A 385 22.16 21.00 8.28
C LYS A 385 21.35 21.36 9.51
N PRO A 386 21.87 21.09 10.74
CA PRO A 386 21.19 21.47 11.96
C PRO A 386 21.25 22.99 12.16
N LEU A 387 20.11 23.62 12.32
CA LEU A 387 19.98 24.98 12.83
C LEU A 387 20.04 24.94 14.36
N SER A 388 20.92 25.74 14.89
CA SER A 388 21.22 25.94 16.31
C SER A 388 20.02 26.48 17.09
N LEU A 389 19.79 25.87 18.27
CA LEU A 389 18.92 26.37 19.30
C LEU A 389 19.49 27.67 19.90
N SER A 390 18.79 28.76 19.80
CA SER A 390 18.85 29.84 20.80
C SER A 390 17.54 30.63 20.76
N GLN A 391 16.94 30.66 21.88
CA GLN A 391 16.19 31.72 22.56
C GLN A 391 14.85 31.23 23.12
N ARG A 392 14.92 31.16 24.45
CA ARG A 392 13.78 31.10 25.35
C ARG A 392 13.10 32.46 25.36
N GLU A 393 11.79 32.48 25.35
CA GLU A 393 11.03 33.55 26.00
C GLU A 393 9.83 32.95 26.74
N THR A 394 9.86 33.19 28.03
CA THR A 394 8.81 32.94 29.02
C THR A 394 7.78 34.08 28.98
N ALA A 395 6.52 33.75 28.92
CA ALA A 395 5.45 34.67 29.33
C ALA A 395 4.36 33.90 30.07
N SER A 396 4.29 34.16 31.36
CA SER A 396 3.20 33.82 32.26
C SER A 396 2.02 34.77 32.03
N MET A 397 0.79 34.26 32.00
CA MET A 397 -0.39 35.03 32.36
C MET A 397 -1.44 34.15 33.02
N THR A 398 -1.67 34.48 34.26
CA THR A 398 -2.78 34.05 35.12
C THR A 398 -4.04 34.88 34.87
N GLY A 399 -5.21 34.22 34.92
CA GLY A 399 -6.51 34.90 34.99
C GLY A 399 -7.67 33.91 35.00
N PRO A 400 -8.77 34.15 35.72
CA PRO A 400 -9.56 33.11 36.36
C PRO A 400 -10.74 32.57 35.51
N SER A 401 -11.13 31.35 35.87
CA SER A 401 -12.32 30.61 35.43
C SER A 401 -13.63 31.28 35.86
N PRO A 402 -14.71 31.08 35.11
CA PRO A 402 -15.99 30.83 35.75
C PRO A 402 -16.58 29.43 35.39
N ALA A 403 -17.01 28.79 36.45
CA ALA A 403 -17.71 27.51 36.45
C ALA A 403 -19.07 27.60 35.73
N GLY A 404 -19.32 26.63 34.85
CA GLY A 404 -20.61 26.33 34.29
C GLY A 404 -20.76 24.83 34.16
N ILE A 405 -21.52 24.21 35.02
CA ILE A 405 -21.82 22.77 35.08
C ILE A 405 -22.76 22.43 33.93
N TYR A 406 -22.31 21.60 32.98
CA TYR A 406 -23.17 20.84 32.08
C TYR A 406 -22.80 19.35 32.16
N PRO A 407 -23.77 18.43 32.10
CA PRO A 407 -23.54 17.02 32.34
C PRO A 407 -22.71 16.41 31.19
N ASN A 408 -21.59 15.83 31.56
CA ASN A 408 -20.70 15.04 30.69
C ASN A 408 -21.42 13.74 30.27
N GLU A 409 -22.01 13.70 29.10
CA GLU A 409 -22.12 12.42 28.40
C GLU A 409 -20.77 12.06 27.78
N PRO A 410 -20.21 10.88 28.07
CA PRO A 410 -18.94 10.49 27.51
C PRO A 410 -19.08 10.30 26.00
N ILE A 411 -18.27 11.02 25.23
CA ILE A 411 -18.08 10.79 23.80
C ILE A 411 -17.65 9.33 23.63
N ARG A 412 -18.56 8.46 23.22
CA ARG A 412 -18.28 7.05 22.94
C ARG A 412 -17.48 6.98 21.64
N GLN A 413 -16.18 7.11 21.76
CA GLN A 413 -15.22 6.83 20.66
C GLN A 413 -15.22 5.32 20.40
N ILE A 414 -15.70 4.91 19.23
CA ILE A 414 -15.55 3.53 18.80
C ILE A 414 -14.32 3.45 17.89
N VAL A 415 -13.15 3.28 18.49
CA VAL A 415 -11.95 2.90 17.75
C VAL A 415 -12.03 1.39 17.50
N ARG A 416 -12.46 1.01 16.30
CA ARG A 416 -12.42 -0.38 15.86
C ARG A 416 -11.13 -0.59 15.06
N ILE A 417 -10.10 -1.07 15.73
CA ILE A 417 -8.83 -1.38 15.09
C ILE A 417 -8.83 -2.83 14.70
N LYS A 418 -8.72 -3.09 13.41
CA LYS A 418 -8.54 -4.44 12.88
C LYS A 418 -7.25 -4.49 12.09
N ASN A 419 -6.28 -5.23 12.61
CA ASN A 419 -5.08 -5.56 11.89
C ASN A 419 -5.38 -6.71 10.94
N VAL A 420 -5.16 -6.48 9.66
CA VAL A 420 -5.23 -7.51 8.63
C VAL A 420 -3.80 -7.83 8.20
N ILE A 421 -3.32 -9.03 8.44
CA ILE A 421 -1.89 -9.33 8.42
C ILE A 421 -1.57 -10.60 7.65
N THR A 422 -0.43 -10.61 6.99
CA THR A 422 0.04 -11.66 6.10
C THR A 422 1.45 -12.11 6.42
N ARG A 423 1.71 -13.42 6.31
CA ARG A 423 2.97 -14.07 6.65
C ARG A 423 3.39 -15.20 5.70
N PRO A 424 4.66 -15.66 5.76
CA PRO A 424 5.09 -16.92 5.13
C PRO A 424 4.43 -18.15 5.73
N CYS A 425 4.19 -19.13 4.88
CA CYS A 425 3.42 -20.35 5.08
C CYS A 425 4.06 -21.42 5.99
N VAL A 426 3.27 -22.13 6.78
CA VAL A 426 3.63 -23.42 7.38
C VAL A 426 2.93 -24.51 6.60
N LEU A 427 3.68 -25.37 5.92
CA LEU A 427 3.13 -26.56 5.31
C LEU A 427 2.85 -27.58 6.43
N ALA A 428 1.58 -27.82 6.71
CA ALA A 428 1.17 -28.99 7.47
C ALA A 428 1.31 -30.22 6.58
N GLY A 429 2.26 -31.10 6.87
CA GLY A 429 2.26 -32.46 6.35
C GLY A 429 1.19 -33.24 7.08
N GLY A 430 0.22 -33.79 6.35
CA GLY A 430 -0.71 -34.75 6.92
C GLY A 430 -2.08 -34.72 6.25
N ALA A 431 -2.30 -35.73 5.42
CA ALA A 431 -3.51 -36.46 5.01
C ALA A 431 -4.88 -35.77 4.82
N PRO A 432 -5.68 -36.20 3.84
CA PRO A 432 -6.92 -35.56 3.46
C PRO A 432 -8.04 -35.92 4.44
N ALA A 433 -8.75 -34.90 4.91
CA ALA A 433 -10.05 -35.08 5.54
C ALA A 433 -11.13 -34.59 4.60
N VAL A 434 -12.03 -35.49 4.36
CA VAL A 434 -13.26 -35.49 3.58
C VAL A 434 -14.17 -34.31 3.89
N ALA A 435 -14.89 -33.90 2.84
CA ALA A 435 -15.96 -32.92 2.80
C ALA A 435 -17.01 -33.01 3.92
N VAL A 436 -17.47 -31.91 4.41
CA VAL A 436 -18.86 -31.45 4.42
C VAL A 436 -18.88 -29.92 4.39
#